data_da112c77fb5f46c22160e4eb56482251
#
_entry.id   da112c77fb5f46c22160e4eb56482251
#
_cell.length_a   1.000
_cell.length_b   1.000
_cell.length_c   1.000
_cell.angle_alpha   90.00
_cell.angle_beta   90.00
_cell.angle_gamma   90.00
#
_symmetry.space_group_name_H-M   'P 1'
#
loop_
_entity.id
_entity.type
_entity.pdbx_description
1 polymer ?
#
loop_
_entity_poly.entity_id
_entity_poly.type
_entity_poly.pdbx_seq_one_letter_code
_entity_poly.pdbx_strand_id
1 'polypeptide(L)'
;KLIMDILNDDPSKYIELLEKARMNEDVEVVHYAITAMVELSKDYDSKLQTFERTYAAAPENPVVLDEYCDFMEDYLSKELLSKQMEGLLRKEYEERLLQKLSHGTTAKDLVRVIHNELALGFYDLAQKHLTQLSIKSHADDVYYLYLEYYYQTGQFDEFKNMIREMQGKQ
;
A
#
# COMPACT_ATOMS: atom_id res chain seq x y z
N LYS A 1 -17.65 -3.50 -26.31
CA LYS A 1 -16.34 -3.64 -26.98
C LYS A 1 -15.21 -3.13 -26.07
N LEU A 2 -15.28 -1.90 -25.54
CA LEU A 2 -14.24 -1.30 -24.69
C LEU A 2 -13.96 -2.12 -23.43
N ILE A 3 -14.99 -2.61 -22.72
CA ILE A 3 -14.84 -3.40 -21.49
C ILE A 3 -14.24 -4.78 -21.77
N MET A 4 -14.57 -5.39 -22.92
CA MET A 4 -13.94 -6.65 -23.35
C MET A 4 -12.47 -6.45 -23.73
N ASP A 5 -12.12 -5.27 -24.27
CA ASP A 5 -10.73 -4.93 -24.54
C ASP A 5 -9.94 -4.72 -23.22
N ILE A 6 -10.58 -4.13 -22.19
CA ILE A 6 -10.02 -3.99 -20.84
C ILE A 6 -9.76 -5.36 -20.17
N LEU A 7 -10.65 -6.34 -20.35
CA LEU A 7 -10.50 -7.70 -19.81
C LEU A 7 -9.37 -8.48 -20.48
N ASN A 8 -8.98 -8.09 -21.71
CA ASN A 8 -7.88 -8.71 -22.46
C ASN A 8 -6.51 -8.02 -22.25
N ASP A 9 -6.49 -6.81 -21.70
CA ASP A 9 -5.28 -6.12 -21.25
C ASP A 9 -5.06 -6.39 -19.74
N ASP A 10 -4.21 -5.65 -19.09
CA ASP A 10 -4.05 -5.70 -17.64
C ASP A 10 -5.20 -4.92 -16.95
N PRO A 11 -6.23 -5.59 -16.37
CA PRO A 11 -7.40 -4.91 -15.80
C PRO A 11 -7.04 -4.01 -14.63
N SER A 12 -5.89 -4.25 -13.97
CA SER A 12 -5.45 -3.46 -12.83
C SER A 12 -5.19 -1.99 -13.16
N LYS A 13 -4.89 -1.68 -14.43
CA LYS A 13 -4.71 -0.31 -14.93
C LYS A 13 -6.01 0.48 -15.02
N TYR A 14 -7.15 -0.21 -14.97
CA TYR A 14 -8.46 0.38 -15.23
C TYR A 14 -9.38 0.38 -14.00
N ILE A 15 -8.84 0.11 -12.80
CA ILE A 15 -9.64 0.00 -11.57
C ILE A 15 -10.49 1.25 -11.33
N GLU A 16 -9.91 2.46 -11.44
CA GLU A 16 -10.67 3.70 -11.30
C GLU A 16 -11.80 3.84 -12.34
N LEU A 17 -11.55 3.38 -13.57
CA LEU A 17 -12.56 3.38 -14.62
C LEU A 17 -13.67 2.37 -14.33
N LEU A 18 -13.31 1.18 -13.83
CA LEU A 18 -14.26 0.14 -13.44
C LEU A 18 -15.12 0.60 -12.25
N GLU A 19 -14.52 1.28 -11.26
CA GLU A 19 -15.26 1.88 -10.15
C GLU A 19 -16.27 2.94 -10.64
N LYS A 20 -15.88 3.81 -11.56
CA LYS A 20 -16.80 4.78 -12.19
C LYS A 20 -17.89 4.09 -13.01
N ALA A 21 -17.53 3.05 -13.78
CA ALA A 21 -18.48 2.30 -14.59
C ALA A 21 -19.53 1.57 -13.73
N ARG A 22 -19.19 1.15 -12.52
CA ARG A 22 -20.09 0.53 -11.55
C ARG A 22 -21.21 1.47 -11.07
N MET A 23 -20.99 2.79 -11.18
CA MET A 23 -21.97 3.84 -10.84
C MET A 23 -22.74 4.37 -12.05
N ASN A 24 -22.63 3.71 -13.21
CA ASN A 24 -23.29 4.12 -14.44
C ASN A 24 -24.81 3.86 -14.37
N GLU A 25 -25.60 4.61 -15.13
CA GLU A 25 -27.05 4.40 -15.25
C GLU A 25 -27.41 3.18 -16.11
N ASP A 26 -26.51 2.77 -17.02
CA ASP A 26 -26.69 1.61 -17.87
C ASP A 26 -26.36 0.32 -17.11
N VAL A 27 -27.37 -0.51 -16.89
CA VAL A 27 -27.27 -1.79 -16.14
C VAL A 27 -26.29 -2.76 -16.80
N GLU A 28 -26.16 -2.74 -18.12
CA GLU A 28 -25.21 -3.61 -18.84
C GLU A 28 -23.77 -3.18 -18.54
N VAL A 29 -23.49 -1.88 -18.55
CA VAL A 29 -22.19 -1.32 -18.18
C VAL A 29 -21.82 -1.68 -16.73
N VAL A 30 -22.77 -1.53 -15.80
CA VAL A 30 -22.59 -1.88 -14.39
C VAL A 30 -22.26 -3.37 -14.23
N HIS A 31 -23.02 -4.25 -14.92
CA HIS A 31 -22.79 -5.69 -14.86
C HIS A 31 -21.39 -6.08 -15.34
N TYR A 32 -20.93 -5.54 -16.46
CA TYR A 32 -19.58 -5.81 -16.97
C TYR A 32 -18.50 -5.29 -16.05
N ALA A 33 -18.67 -4.09 -15.47
CA ALA A 33 -17.72 -3.53 -14.53
C ALA A 33 -17.57 -4.39 -13.26
N ILE A 34 -18.69 -4.82 -12.68
CA ILE A 34 -18.69 -5.71 -11.51
C ILE A 34 -18.01 -7.04 -11.85
N THR A 35 -18.33 -7.63 -13.00
CA THR A 35 -17.72 -8.90 -13.42
C THR A 35 -16.20 -8.76 -13.56
N ALA A 36 -15.74 -7.70 -14.20
CA ALA A 36 -14.30 -7.43 -14.36
C ALA A 36 -13.59 -7.26 -13.00
N MET A 37 -14.21 -6.54 -12.06
CA MET A 37 -13.65 -6.37 -10.71
C MET A 37 -13.59 -7.68 -9.92
N VAL A 38 -14.61 -8.53 -10.05
CA VAL A 38 -14.63 -9.87 -9.41
C VAL A 38 -13.51 -10.75 -9.97
N GLU A 39 -13.33 -10.78 -11.28
CA GLU A 39 -12.24 -11.58 -11.90
C GLU A 39 -10.86 -11.04 -11.49
N LEU A 40 -10.69 -9.73 -11.43
CA LEU A 40 -9.46 -9.12 -10.95
C LEU A 40 -9.17 -9.48 -9.48
N SER A 41 -10.17 -9.41 -8.61
CA SER A 41 -10.02 -9.82 -7.20
C SER A 41 -9.61 -11.28 -7.07
N LYS A 42 -10.22 -12.18 -7.85
CA LYS A 42 -9.84 -13.61 -7.86
C LYS A 42 -8.39 -13.83 -8.33
N ASP A 43 -7.93 -13.06 -9.32
CA ASP A 43 -6.56 -13.15 -9.81
C ASP A 43 -5.56 -12.75 -8.71
N TYR A 44 -5.82 -11.62 -8.01
CA TYR A 44 -5.00 -11.18 -6.89
C TYR A 44 -5.02 -12.17 -5.73
N ASP A 45 -6.19 -12.74 -5.38
CA ASP A 45 -6.30 -13.77 -4.33
C ASP A 45 -5.51 -15.03 -4.69
N SER A 46 -5.55 -15.47 -5.94
CA SER A 46 -4.77 -16.62 -6.43
C SER A 46 -3.28 -16.36 -6.37
N LYS A 47 -2.84 -15.16 -6.75
CA LYS A 47 -1.44 -14.73 -6.64
C LYS A 47 -1.00 -14.68 -5.17
N LEU A 48 -1.82 -14.13 -4.28
CA LEU A 48 -1.54 -14.09 -2.84
C LEU A 48 -1.25 -15.50 -2.30
N GLN A 49 -2.14 -16.46 -2.56
CA GLN A 49 -1.94 -17.85 -2.15
C GLN A 49 -0.65 -18.47 -2.72
N THR A 50 -0.24 -18.05 -3.91
CA THR A 50 1.01 -18.52 -4.51
C THR A 50 2.22 -17.95 -3.77
N PHE A 51 2.20 -16.63 -3.47
CA PHE A 51 3.26 -16.00 -2.69
C PHE A 51 3.35 -16.53 -1.27
N GLU A 52 2.22 -16.74 -0.59
CA GLU A 52 2.17 -17.38 0.73
C GLU A 52 2.87 -18.75 0.74
N ARG A 53 2.54 -19.60 -0.24
CA ARG A 53 3.16 -20.93 -0.37
C ARG A 53 4.66 -20.84 -0.68
N THR A 54 5.06 -19.95 -1.58
CA THR A 54 6.46 -19.74 -1.95
C THR A 54 7.27 -19.24 -0.75
N TYR A 55 6.72 -18.27 -0.02
CA TYR A 55 7.34 -17.77 1.21
C TYR A 55 7.42 -18.85 2.29
N ALA A 56 6.36 -19.63 2.52
CA ALA A 56 6.37 -20.73 3.51
C ALA A 56 7.42 -21.80 3.20
N ALA A 57 7.74 -22.03 1.91
CA ALA A 57 8.78 -22.96 1.49
C ALA A 57 10.21 -22.41 1.65
N ALA A 58 10.41 -21.10 1.66
CA ALA A 58 11.73 -20.46 1.74
C ALA A 58 11.68 -19.12 2.51
N PRO A 59 11.32 -19.11 3.81
CA PRO A 59 11.05 -17.86 4.56
C PRO A 59 12.30 -17.01 4.79
N GLU A 60 13.49 -17.61 4.73
CA GLU A 60 14.78 -16.91 4.89
C GLU A 60 15.38 -16.42 3.56
N ASN A 61 14.71 -16.69 2.43
CA ASN A 61 15.19 -16.24 1.14
C ASN A 61 14.84 -14.75 0.93
N PRO A 62 15.84 -13.85 0.84
CA PRO A 62 15.57 -12.42 0.74
C PRO A 62 14.85 -12.03 -0.56
N VAL A 63 15.07 -12.77 -1.67
CA VAL A 63 14.40 -12.50 -2.94
C VAL A 63 12.91 -12.84 -2.84
N VAL A 64 12.57 -13.98 -2.25
CA VAL A 64 11.17 -14.40 -2.02
C VAL A 64 10.46 -13.40 -1.11
N LEU A 65 11.13 -12.94 -0.05
CA LEU A 65 10.59 -11.94 0.86
C LEU A 65 10.36 -10.58 0.16
N ASP A 66 11.30 -10.15 -0.69
CA ASP A 66 11.18 -8.90 -1.46
C ASP A 66 9.99 -8.96 -2.42
N GLU A 67 9.90 -10.02 -3.23
CA GLU A 67 8.82 -10.21 -4.20
C GLU A 67 7.45 -10.29 -3.51
N TYR A 68 7.37 -10.94 -2.36
CA TYR A 68 6.14 -11.03 -1.59
C TYR A 68 5.72 -9.68 -1.01
N CYS A 69 6.67 -8.91 -0.47
CA CYS A 69 6.38 -7.54 -0.01
C CYS A 69 5.93 -6.63 -1.16
N ASP A 70 6.59 -6.71 -2.31
CA ASP A 70 6.23 -5.91 -3.49
C ASP A 70 4.82 -6.26 -4.00
N PHE A 71 4.46 -7.55 -3.99
CA PHE A 71 3.11 -7.99 -4.33
C PHE A 71 2.06 -7.49 -3.33
N MET A 72 2.31 -7.61 -2.01
CA MET A 72 1.37 -7.13 -1.00
C MET A 72 1.14 -5.62 -1.09
N GLU A 73 2.20 -4.83 -1.33
CA GLU A 73 2.09 -3.39 -1.56
C GLU A 73 1.22 -3.08 -2.78
N ASP A 74 1.47 -3.77 -3.90
CA ASP A 74 0.66 -3.61 -5.11
C ASP A 74 -0.80 -3.98 -4.86
N TYR A 75 -1.09 -5.12 -4.22
CA TYR A 75 -2.45 -5.53 -3.91
C TYR A 75 -3.19 -4.54 -3.02
N LEU A 76 -2.54 -4.05 -1.95
CA LEU A 76 -3.10 -3.04 -1.06
C LEU A 76 -3.40 -1.72 -1.80
N SER A 77 -2.58 -1.35 -2.79
CA SER A 77 -2.78 -0.14 -3.59
C SER A 77 -3.98 -0.19 -4.52
N LYS A 78 -4.50 -1.39 -4.82
CA LYS A 78 -5.64 -1.59 -5.74
C LYS A 78 -7.01 -1.34 -5.11
N GLU A 79 -7.09 -1.24 -3.78
CA GLU A 79 -8.34 -1.01 -3.03
C GLU A 79 -9.45 -2.04 -3.34
N LEU A 80 -9.06 -3.28 -3.72
CA LEU A 80 -9.98 -4.36 -4.05
C LEU A 80 -10.49 -5.12 -2.82
N LEU A 81 -9.81 -4.96 -1.70
CA LEU A 81 -10.10 -5.70 -0.46
C LEU A 81 -11.20 -5.03 0.36
N SER A 82 -12.00 -5.83 1.05
CA SER A 82 -12.84 -5.30 2.13
C SER A 82 -11.95 -4.74 3.26
N LYS A 83 -12.45 -3.78 4.04
CA LYS A 83 -11.69 -3.22 5.18
C LYS A 83 -11.14 -4.28 6.14
N GLN A 84 -11.91 -5.37 6.35
CA GLN A 84 -11.48 -6.47 7.21
C GLN A 84 -10.30 -7.23 6.59
N MET A 85 -10.38 -7.57 5.31
CA MET A 85 -9.32 -8.27 4.60
C MET A 85 -8.09 -7.40 4.40
N GLU A 86 -8.28 -6.13 4.10
CA GLU A 86 -7.19 -5.15 4.05
C GLU A 86 -6.43 -5.10 5.37
N GLY A 87 -7.14 -5.01 6.50
CA GLY A 87 -6.51 -5.00 7.82
C GLY A 87 -5.71 -6.27 8.13
N LEU A 88 -6.15 -7.45 7.66
CA LEU A 88 -5.41 -8.70 7.80
C LEU A 88 -4.15 -8.70 6.93
N LEU A 89 -4.27 -8.33 5.66
CA LEU A 89 -3.13 -8.29 4.74
C LEU A 89 -2.10 -7.24 5.18
N ARG A 90 -2.53 -6.08 5.69
CA ARG A 90 -1.62 -5.06 6.23
C ARG A 90 -0.82 -5.56 7.43
N LYS A 91 -1.43 -6.37 8.31
CA LYS A 91 -0.71 -6.96 9.46
C LYS A 91 0.34 -7.97 9.00
N GLU A 92 0.02 -8.80 8.03
CA GLU A 92 1.00 -9.71 7.45
C GLU A 92 2.12 -8.95 6.72
N TYR A 93 1.77 -7.94 5.95
CA TYR A 93 2.73 -7.05 5.29
C TYR A 93 3.67 -6.37 6.29
N GLU A 94 3.14 -5.91 7.43
CA GLU A 94 3.93 -5.37 8.56
C GLU A 94 4.98 -6.37 9.04
N GLU A 95 4.58 -7.60 9.30
CA GLU A 95 5.50 -8.65 9.77
C GLU A 95 6.63 -8.91 8.74
N ARG A 96 6.30 -8.95 7.44
CA ARG A 96 7.30 -9.17 6.37
C ARG A 96 8.24 -7.97 6.23
N LEU A 97 7.73 -6.75 6.33
CA LEU A 97 8.56 -5.55 6.32
C LEU A 97 9.50 -5.48 7.52
N LEU A 98 9.02 -5.79 8.73
CA LEU A 98 9.86 -5.85 9.93
C LEU A 98 10.94 -6.93 9.81
N GLN A 99 10.63 -8.09 9.22
CA GLN A 99 11.62 -9.11 8.89
C GLN A 99 12.70 -8.56 7.94
N LYS A 100 12.31 -7.84 6.88
CA LYS A 100 13.29 -7.17 5.98
C LYS A 100 14.19 -6.21 6.74
N LEU A 101 13.60 -5.36 7.58
CA LEU A 101 14.37 -4.39 8.39
C LEU A 101 15.37 -5.07 9.33
N SER A 102 15.08 -6.28 9.82
CA SER A 102 16.01 -7.06 10.65
C SER A 102 17.24 -7.56 9.89
N HIS A 103 17.12 -7.78 8.57
CA HIS A 103 18.23 -8.19 7.70
C HIS A 103 19.06 -7.00 7.18
N GLY A 104 18.48 -5.79 7.20
CA GLY A 104 19.15 -4.56 6.77
C GLY A 104 18.14 -3.45 6.55
N THR A 105 18.32 -2.33 7.25
CA THR A 105 17.37 -1.21 7.20
C THR A 105 17.70 -0.28 6.03
N THR A 106 16.87 -0.27 5.00
CA THR A 106 16.93 0.69 3.89
C THR A 106 15.95 1.85 4.09
N ALA A 107 16.20 3.01 3.47
CA ALA A 107 15.24 4.12 3.49
C ALA A 107 13.92 3.73 2.81
N LYS A 108 13.98 2.98 1.70
CA LYS A 108 12.79 2.47 0.98
C LYS A 108 11.90 1.63 1.89
N ASP A 109 12.48 0.67 2.63
CA ASP A 109 11.70 -0.21 3.50
C ASP A 109 11.15 0.55 4.73
N LEU A 110 11.88 1.55 5.25
CA LEU A 110 11.35 2.45 6.29
C LEU A 110 10.13 3.24 5.81
N VAL A 111 10.16 3.78 4.60
CA VAL A 111 8.99 4.49 4.01
C VAL A 111 7.80 3.56 3.92
N ARG A 112 7.99 2.34 3.44
CA ARG A 112 6.92 1.33 3.30
C ARG A 112 6.31 0.94 4.65
N VAL A 113 7.15 0.68 5.66
CA VAL A 113 6.66 0.32 7.00
C VAL A 113 5.90 1.48 7.65
N ILE A 114 6.39 2.71 7.53
CA ILE A 114 5.72 3.89 8.08
C ILE A 114 4.34 4.08 7.46
N HIS A 115 4.22 4.01 6.13
CA HIS A 115 2.92 4.09 5.46
C HIS A 115 1.96 3.00 5.94
N ASN A 116 2.43 1.77 6.10
CA ASN A 116 1.61 0.67 6.58
C ASN A 116 1.19 0.84 8.05
N GLU A 117 2.11 1.29 8.91
CA GLU A 117 1.83 1.60 10.32
C GLU A 117 0.81 2.73 10.48
N LEU A 118 0.92 3.79 9.68
CA LEU A 118 -0.06 4.87 9.66
C LEU A 118 -1.44 4.35 9.23
N ALA A 119 -1.51 3.51 8.20
CA ALA A 119 -2.76 2.91 7.76
C ALA A 119 -3.38 1.96 8.80
N LEU A 120 -2.56 1.29 9.62
CA LEU A 120 -2.99 0.44 10.73
C LEU A 120 -3.31 1.22 12.01
N GLY A 121 -2.96 2.51 12.10
CA GLY A 121 -3.05 3.32 13.32
C GLY A 121 -1.99 2.99 14.37
N PHE A 122 -0.87 2.39 13.97
CA PHE A 122 0.27 2.07 14.85
C PHE A 122 1.19 3.28 15.02
N TYR A 123 0.65 4.36 15.55
CA TYR A 123 1.31 5.68 15.57
C TYR A 123 2.61 5.73 16.35
N ASP A 124 2.74 4.97 17.45
CA ASP A 124 3.99 4.92 18.23
C ASP A 124 5.12 4.25 17.44
N LEU A 125 4.81 3.21 16.66
CA LEU A 125 5.76 2.55 15.79
C LEU A 125 6.13 3.45 14.62
N ALA A 126 5.14 4.08 13.99
CA ALA A 126 5.36 5.03 12.90
C ALA A 126 6.29 6.18 13.32
N GLN A 127 6.09 6.75 14.51
CA GLN A 127 6.97 7.78 15.07
C GLN A 127 8.42 7.30 15.22
N LYS A 128 8.60 6.09 15.75
CA LYS A 128 9.93 5.49 15.90
C LYS A 128 10.64 5.31 14.56
N HIS A 129 9.95 4.78 13.55
CA HIS A 129 10.51 4.57 12.23
C HIS A 129 10.72 5.88 11.45
N LEU A 130 9.84 6.88 11.63
CA LEU A 130 10.06 8.24 11.13
C LEU A 130 11.35 8.85 11.66
N THR A 131 11.61 8.71 12.96
CA THR A 131 12.88 9.19 13.57
C THR A 131 14.08 8.48 12.95
N GLN A 132 14.01 7.17 12.72
CA GLN A 132 15.08 6.42 12.05
C GLN A 132 15.28 6.87 10.60
N LEU A 133 14.19 7.12 9.87
CA LEU A 133 14.22 7.58 8.49
C LEU A 133 14.87 8.97 8.37
N SER A 134 14.52 9.90 9.27
CA SER A 134 15.04 11.27 9.26
C SER A 134 16.57 11.34 9.48
N ILE A 135 17.16 10.34 10.14
CA ILE A 135 18.61 10.21 10.28
C ILE A 135 19.26 9.69 8.98
N LYS A 136 18.56 8.81 8.26
CA LYS A 136 19.09 8.16 7.05
C LYS A 136 18.85 8.94 5.76
N SER A 137 17.81 9.73 5.71
CA SER A 137 17.38 10.46 4.52
C SER A 137 16.92 11.87 4.87
N HIS A 138 17.30 12.83 4.04
CA HIS A 138 16.83 14.23 4.11
C HIS A 138 15.93 14.54 2.90
N ALA A 139 15.37 13.51 2.26
CA ALA A 139 14.52 13.65 1.09
C ALA A 139 13.16 14.28 1.44
N ASP A 140 12.54 14.90 0.47
CA ASP A 140 11.21 15.52 0.61
C ASP A 140 10.14 14.53 1.08
N ASP A 141 10.30 13.24 0.74
CA ASP A 141 9.42 12.15 1.19
C ASP A 141 9.30 12.06 2.72
N VAL A 142 10.37 12.38 3.46
CA VAL A 142 10.36 12.40 4.93
C VAL A 142 9.38 13.45 5.46
N TYR A 143 9.34 14.63 4.83
CA TYR A 143 8.42 15.70 5.22
C TYR A 143 6.96 15.31 5.00
N TYR A 144 6.63 14.66 3.88
CA TYR A 144 5.27 14.20 3.60
C TYR A 144 4.80 13.16 4.61
N LEU A 145 5.67 12.22 5.00
CA LEU A 145 5.35 11.23 6.02
C LEU A 145 5.12 11.86 7.41
N TYR A 146 5.91 12.86 7.80
CA TYR A 146 5.67 13.62 9.03
C TYR A 146 4.37 14.40 8.98
N LEU A 147 4.03 15.01 7.84
CA LEU A 147 2.76 15.70 7.67
C LEU A 147 1.58 14.74 7.82
N GLU A 148 1.65 13.56 7.20
CA GLU A 148 0.64 12.52 7.34
C GLU A 148 0.50 12.08 8.80
N TYR A 149 1.62 11.78 9.47
CA TYR A 149 1.65 11.41 10.88
C TYR A 149 1.02 12.49 11.78
N TYR A 150 1.42 13.76 11.65
CA TYR A 150 0.88 14.86 12.46
C TYR A 150 -0.61 15.08 12.21
N TYR A 151 -1.05 14.96 10.97
CA TYR A 151 -2.47 15.05 10.61
C TYR A 151 -3.28 13.94 11.26
N GLN A 152 -2.86 12.68 11.12
CA GLN A 152 -3.58 11.52 11.66
C GLN A 152 -3.58 11.46 13.20
N THR A 153 -2.54 12.00 13.84
CA THR A 153 -2.43 12.07 15.31
C THR A 153 -3.02 13.34 15.93
N GLY A 154 -3.55 14.25 15.10
CA GLY A 154 -4.15 15.51 15.56
C GLY A 154 -3.15 16.56 16.06
N GLN A 155 -1.87 16.41 15.72
CA GLN A 155 -0.79 17.34 16.08
C GLN A 155 -0.74 18.50 15.06
N PHE A 156 -1.78 19.34 15.06
CA PHE A 156 -1.98 20.36 14.03
C PHE A 156 -1.00 21.53 14.11
N ASP A 157 -0.40 21.81 15.24
CA ASP A 157 0.60 22.87 15.37
C ASP A 157 1.93 22.42 14.75
N GLU A 158 2.35 21.18 14.99
CA GLU A 158 3.50 20.54 14.35
C GLU A 158 3.30 20.45 12.83
N PHE A 159 2.09 20.08 12.40
CA PHE A 159 1.72 20.05 10.99
C PHE A 159 1.93 21.43 10.32
N LYS A 160 1.42 22.51 10.92
CA LYS A 160 1.57 23.89 10.41
C LYS A 160 3.03 24.34 10.39
N ASN A 161 3.80 23.98 11.43
CA ASN A 161 5.22 24.33 11.50
C ASN A 161 5.99 23.65 10.38
N MET A 162 5.75 22.35 10.14
CA MET A 162 6.36 21.58 9.06
C MET A 162 6.07 22.21 7.67
N ILE A 163 4.82 22.63 7.41
CA ILE A 163 4.45 23.33 6.16
C ILE A 163 5.26 24.63 6.00
N ARG A 164 5.43 25.42 7.07
CA ARG A 164 6.22 26.66 7.02
C ARG A 164 7.69 26.40 6.72
N GLU A 165 8.26 25.36 7.30
CA GLU A 165 9.65 24.95 7.03
C GLU A 165 9.84 24.54 5.57
N MET A 166 8.89 23.80 4.98
CA MET A 166 8.94 23.41 3.57
C MET A 166 8.87 24.64 2.64
N GLN A 167 8.02 25.62 2.95
CA GLN A 167 7.91 26.86 2.17
C GLN A 167 9.14 27.77 2.28
N GLY A 168 9.84 27.74 3.40
CA GLY A 168 11.06 28.54 3.61
C GLY A 168 12.32 27.97 2.93
N LYS A 169 12.23 26.75 2.36
CA LYS A 169 13.33 26.08 1.64
C LYS A 169 13.26 26.24 0.12
N GLN A 170 12.20 26.87 -0.40
CA GLN A 170 12.06 27.26 -1.81
C GLN A 170 12.61 28.65 -2.03
#